data_810676406cf5a69965c829b14b86db4c
#
_entry.id   810676406cf5a69965c829b14b86db4c
#
_cell.length_a   1.000
_cell.length_b   1.000
_cell.length_c   1.000
_cell.angle_alpha   90.00
_cell.angle_beta   90.00
_cell.angle_gamma   90.00
#
_symmetry.space_group_name_H-M   'P 1'
#
loop_
_entity.id
_entity.type
_entity.pdbx_description
1 polymer ?
#
loop_
_entity_poly.entity_id
_entity_poly.type
_entity_poly.pdbx_seq_one_letter_code
_entity_poly.pdbx_strand_id
1 'polypeptide(L)'
;MFTGTGTALVTPFGGDGSLDEVTLRALIKRQIEAGIDFLVPCGTTGESPTLTHKEHLRVVRITVELTNGKVPVLAGAGGYNTAEVIEVARELAALGADGILSVTPYYNKPTQEGLFQHYRAIAEAVSLPIILYSVQGRTGVNIEPATVKRLAQIENIIGIKEASGNVSQMAAILNAVPENFIVLSGDDAITLPVISLGGRGVISVVSNEIPAEMSELTRLALHGDFSGARAIHRRYHPLMEINFVESNPIPVKAAMAEMGLLKPVWRLPLVPPKAENQARIRAVLESLELVEQIPAGRGAESAHAAIAS
;
A
#
# COMPACT_ATOMS: atom_id res chain seq x y z
N MET A 1 12.80 11.69 -1.12
CA MET A 1 12.00 11.24 -2.27
C MET A 1 10.74 10.53 -1.79
N PHE A 2 10.79 9.46 -1.00
CA PHE A 2 9.62 8.71 -0.54
C PHE A 2 9.21 9.12 0.87
N THR A 3 8.68 10.33 1.03
CA THR A 3 8.16 10.89 2.30
C THR A 3 6.74 11.40 2.09
N GLY A 4 5.95 11.55 3.15
CA GLY A 4 4.54 11.92 3.05
C GLY A 4 3.63 10.70 2.87
N THR A 5 2.64 10.79 2.02
CA THR A 5 1.69 9.71 1.73
C THR A 5 2.00 9.03 0.39
N GLY A 6 2.33 7.74 0.45
CA GLY A 6 2.38 6.88 -0.73
C GLY A 6 1.14 6.02 -0.82
N THR A 7 0.47 5.97 -1.98
CA THR A 7 -0.67 5.08 -2.16
C THR A 7 -0.24 3.68 -2.57
N ALA A 8 -0.53 2.68 -1.74
CA ALA A 8 -0.48 1.28 -2.14
C ALA A 8 -1.60 1.02 -3.16
N LEU A 9 -1.33 1.29 -4.44
CA LEU A 9 -2.32 1.26 -5.51
C LEU A 9 -3.01 -0.11 -5.60
N VAL A 10 -4.33 -0.10 -5.70
CA VAL A 10 -5.10 -1.28 -6.10
C VAL A 10 -4.87 -1.57 -7.59
N THR A 11 -4.94 -2.83 -7.97
CA THR A 11 -4.98 -3.23 -9.39
C THR A 11 -6.43 -3.56 -9.76
N PRO A 12 -7.08 -2.76 -10.63
CA PRO A 12 -8.43 -3.02 -11.08
C PRO A 12 -8.45 -4.13 -12.14
N PHE A 13 -9.50 -4.95 -12.12
CA PHE A 13 -9.72 -6.02 -13.07
C PHE A 13 -11.05 -5.87 -13.80
N GLY A 14 -11.11 -6.27 -15.06
CA GLY A 14 -12.33 -6.42 -15.85
C GLY A 14 -13.23 -7.54 -15.33
N GLY A 15 -14.48 -7.62 -15.78
CA GLY A 15 -15.40 -8.67 -15.38
C GLY A 15 -14.96 -10.09 -15.77
N ASP A 16 -14.06 -10.20 -16.74
CA ASP A 16 -13.42 -11.45 -17.18
C ASP A 16 -12.12 -11.76 -16.39
N GLY A 17 -11.77 -10.92 -15.40
CA GLY A 17 -10.55 -11.01 -14.61
C GLY A 17 -9.28 -10.49 -15.30
N SER A 18 -9.36 -9.92 -16.51
CA SER A 18 -8.22 -9.26 -17.16
C SER A 18 -7.84 -7.95 -16.46
N LEU A 19 -6.62 -7.47 -16.68
CA LEU A 19 -6.18 -6.15 -16.18
C LEU A 19 -7.03 -5.04 -16.82
N ASP A 20 -7.72 -4.23 -16.01
CA ASP A 20 -8.46 -3.06 -16.48
C ASP A 20 -7.55 -1.83 -16.54
N GLU A 21 -6.85 -1.69 -17.68
CA GLU A 21 -5.90 -0.59 -17.88
C GLU A 21 -6.60 0.78 -17.92
N VAL A 22 -7.85 0.85 -18.37
CA VAL A 22 -8.60 2.11 -18.45
C VAL A 22 -8.87 2.62 -17.03
N THR A 23 -9.41 1.77 -16.18
CA THR A 23 -9.65 2.10 -14.78
C THR A 23 -8.34 2.36 -14.03
N LEU A 24 -7.28 1.57 -14.27
CA LEU A 24 -5.96 1.79 -13.66
C LEU A 24 -5.43 3.20 -13.99
N ARG A 25 -5.51 3.63 -15.25
CA ARG A 25 -5.09 4.97 -15.68
C ARG A 25 -5.91 6.08 -15.01
N ALA A 26 -7.22 5.88 -14.84
CA ALA A 26 -8.09 6.83 -14.15
C ALA A 26 -7.72 6.94 -12.67
N LEU A 27 -7.48 5.81 -11.98
CA LEU A 27 -7.07 5.78 -10.57
C LEU A 27 -5.73 6.49 -10.36
N ILE A 28 -4.72 6.25 -11.22
CA ILE A 28 -3.42 6.92 -11.13
C ILE A 28 -3.57 8.44 -11.28
N LYS A 29 -4.34 8.90 -12.28
CA LYS A 29 -4.60 10.34 -12.49
C LYS A 29 -5.26 10.97 -11.27
N ARG A 30 -6.29 10.30 -10.72
CA ARG A 30 -6.98 10.74 -9.49
C ARG A 30 -6.01 10.92 -8.32
N GLN A 31 -5.05 10.03 -8.15
CA GLN A 31 -4.02 10.13 -7.11
C GLN A 31 -3.13 11.36 -7.32
N ILE A 32 -2.64 11.55 -8.55
CA ILE A 32 -1.77 12.68 -8.90
C ILE A 32 -2.50 14.02 -8.70
N GLU A 33 -3.75 14.12 -9.15
CA GLU A 33 -4.60 15.31 -9.01
C GLU A 33 -4.92 15.63 -7.55
N ALA A 34 -5.04 14.62 -6.70
CA ALA A 34 -5.26 14.77 -5.27
C ALA A 34 -3.99 15.14 -4.47
N GLY A 35 -2.83 15.23 -5.11
CA GLY A 35 -1.58 15.66 -4.48
C GLY A 35 -0.89 14.58 -3.66
N ILE A 36 -0.99 13.30 -4.10
CA ILE A 36 -0.24 12.22 -3.44
C ILE A 36 1.27 12.43 -3.60
N ASP A 37 2.06 12.07 -2.59
CA ASP A 37 3.50 12.28 -2.61
C ASP A 37 4.26 11.23 -3.44
N PHE A 38 3.81 9.98 -3.46
CA PHE A 38 4.36 8.92 -4.31
C PHE A 38 3.37 7.78 -4.52
N LEU A 39 3.61 6.94 -5.53
CA LEU A 39 2.74 5.80 -5.87
C LEU A 39 3.46 4.47 -5.70
N VAL A 40 2.72 3.48 -5.19
CA VAL A 40 3.25 2.14 -4.91
C VAL A 40 2.43 1.08 -5.66
N PRO A 41 2.68 0.90 -6.99
CA PRO A 41 2.06 -0.17 -7.76
C PRO A 41 2.62 -1.54 -7.35
N CYS A 42 1.84 -2.58 -7.56
CA CYS A 42 2.24 -3.98 -7.37
C CYS A 42 2.75 -4.33 -5.96
N GLY A 43 2.27 -3.61 -4.92
CA GLY A 43 2.39 -4.04 -3.54
C GLY A 43 1.34 -5.11 -3.18
N THR A 44 1.17 -5.40 -1.90
CA THR A 44 0.15 -6.33 -1.38
C THR A 44 -1.27 -5.90 -1.80
N THR A 45 -1.58 -4.62 -1.63
CA THR A 45 -2.86 -4.02 -2.02
C THR A 45 -3.11 -4.08 -3.53
N GLY A 46 -2.04 -4.08 -4.32
CA GLY A 46 -2.09 -4.24 -5.78
C GLY A 46 -2.21 -5.68 -6.24
N GLU A 47 -2.48 -6.65 -5.35
CA GLU A 47 -2.65 -8.07 -5.65
C GLU A 47 -1.47 -8.67 -6.45
N SER A 48 -0.23 -8.23 -6.18
CA SER A 48 0.95 -8.69 -6.92
C SER A 48 1.09 -10.22 -7.05
N PRO A 49 0.72 -11.04 -6.02
CA PRO A 49 0.81 -12.50 -6.16
C PRO A 49 -0.13 -13.11 -7.20
N THR A 50 -1.17 -12.40 -7.64
CA THR A 50 -2.14 -12.87 -8.65
C THR A 50 -1.90 -12.29 -10.05
N LEU A 51 -0.91 -11.41 -10.16
CA LEU A 51 -0.47 -10.87 -11.45
C LEU A 51 0.53 -11.82 -12.11
N THR A 52 0.36 -12.04 -13.41
CA THR A 52 1.45 -12.63 -14.20
C THR A 52 2.63 -11.67 -14.23
N HIS A 53 3.82 -12.18 -14.50
CA HIS A 53 5.03 -11.34 -14.63
C HIS A 53 4.83 -10.19 -15.66
N LYS A 54 4.20 -10.50 -16.81
CA LYS A 54 3.87 -9.50 -17.84
C LYS A 54 2.92 -8.42 -17.34
N GLU A 55 1.89 -8.78 -16.57
CA GLU A 55 0.94 -7.83 -16.00
C GLU A 55 1.60 -6.97 -14.92
N HIS A 56 2.45 -7.55 -14.08
CA HIS A 56 3.24 -6.80 -13.10
C HIS A 56 4.04 -5.68 -13.78
N LEU A 57 4.85 -6.01 -14.77
CA LEU A 57 5.61 -5.03 -15.55
C LEU A 57 4.70 -4.03 -16.26
N ARG A 58 3.53 -4.48 -16.76
CA ARG A 58 2.57 -3.60 -17.44
C ARG A 58 1.96 -2.57 -16.49
N VAL A 59 1.56 -2.96 -15.28
CA VAL A 59 1.03 -2.05 -14.25
C VAL A 59 2.07 -0.99 -13.89
N VAL A 60 3.32 -1.40 -13.64
CA VAL A 60 4.39 -0.46 -13.30
C VAL A 60 4.67 0.49 -14.48
N ARG A 61 4.76 -0.02 -15.70
CA ARG A 61 4.97 0.81 -16.90
C ARG A 61 3.88 1.88 -17.06
N ILE A 62 2.60 1.51 -16.92
CA ILE A 62 1.48 2.46 -16.97
C ILE A 62 1.61 3.53 -15.88
N THR A 63 2.04 3.13 -14.69
CA THR A 63 2.21 4.07 -13.57
C THR A 63 3.33 5.07 -13.88
N VAL A 64 4.50 4.59 -14.32
CA VAL A 64 5.65 5.44 -14.68
C VAL A 64 5.30 6.39 -15.84
N GLU A 65 4.64 5.88 -16.90
CA GLU A 65 4.19 6.69 -18.03
C GLU A 65 3.29 7.86 -17.59
N LEU A 66 2.36 7.61 -16.67
CA LEU A 66 1.37 8.61 -16.24
C LEU A 66 1.92 9.60 -15.21
N THR A 67 2.78 9.14 -14.32
CA THR A 67 3.44 10.05 -13.36
C THR A 67 4.39 10.99 -14.08
N ASN A 68 5.04 10.53 -15.14
CA ASN A 68 5.95 11.31 -15.99
C ASN A 68 6.91 12.19 -15.17
N GLY A 69 7.50 11.61 -14.11
CA GLY A 69 8.42 12.26 -13.19
C GLY A 69 7.81 13.29 -12.22
N LYS A 70 6.49 13.54 -12.26
CA LYS A 70 5.82 14.47 -11.33
C LYS A 70 5.63 13.86 -9.94
N VAL A 71 5.41 12.57 -9.88
CA VAL A 71 5.18 11.81 -8.65
C VAL A 71 6.07 10.57 -8.71
N PRO A 72 6.94 10.32 -7.71
CA PRO A 72 7.81 9.15 -7.69
C PRO A 72 7.03 7.83 -7.66
N VAL A 73 7.61 6.80 -8.29
CA VAL A 73 7.06 5.45 -8.35
C VAL A 73 7.95 4.48 -7.57
N LEU A 74 7.43 3.96 -6.46
CA LEU A 74 8.03 2.93 -5.61
C LEU A 74 7.40 1.57 -5.95
N ALA A 75 7.96 0.85 -6.92
CA ALA A 75 7.35 -0.38 -7.44
C ALA A 75 7.56 -1.58 -6.51
N GLY A 76 6.54 -2.40 -6.31
CA GLY A 76 6.64 -3.65 -5.54
C GLY A 76 7.60 -4.65 -6.21
N ALA A 77 8.62 -5.12 -5.48
CA ALA A 77 9.61 -6.08 -5.93
C ALA A 77 10.04 -6.97 -4.76
N GLY A 78 9.19 -7.87 -4.34
CA GLY A 78 9.48 -8.77 -3.22
C GLY A 78 9.05 -10.20 -3.50
N GLY A 79 9.65 -11.14 -2.81
CA GLY A 79 9.38 -12.57 -2.97
C GLY A 79 10.27 -13.41 -2.07
N TYR A 80 10.08 -14.71 -2.13
CA TYR A 80 10.83 -15.69 -1.34
C TYR A 80 12.07 -16.28 -2.05
N ASN A 81 12.27 -15.92 -3.32
CA ASN A 81 13.43 -16.32 -4.12
C ASN A 81 14.27 -15.08 -4.47
N THR A 82 15.44 -14.96 -3.88
CA THR A 82 16.34 -13.81 -4.07
C THR A 82 16.68 -13.54 -5.53
N ALA A 83 16.92 -14.60 -6.32
CA ALA A 83 17.27 -14.46 -7.74
C ALA A 83 16.13 -13.87 -8.55
N GLU A 84 14.90 -14.33 -8.36
CA GLU A 84 13.70 -13.80 -9.02
C GLU A 84 13.44 -12.33 -8.62
N VAL A 85 13.64 -11.99 -7.34
CA VAL A 85 13.49 -10.59 -6.88
C VAL A 85 14.51 -9.67 -7.57
N ILE A 86 15.75 -10.14 -7.75
CA ILE A 86 16.80 -9.39 -8.48
C ILE A 86 16.41 -9.19 -9.96
N GLU A 87 15.88 -10.22 -10.62
CA GLU A 87 15.44 -10.12 -12.02
C GLU A 87 14.32 -9.06 -12.16
N VAL A 88 13.28 -9.17 -11.33
CA VAL A 88 12.18 -8.20 -11.30
C VAL A 88 12.70 -6.79 -11.00
N ALA A 89 13.59 -6.62 -10.02
CA ALA A 89 14.13 -5.31 -9.66
C ALA A 89 14.89 -4.65 -10.82
N ARG A 90 15.65 -5.43 -11.61
CA ARG A 90 16.36 -4.94 -12.82
C ARG A 90 15.39 -4.50 -13.91
N GLU A 91 14.31 -5.27 -14.12
CA GLU A 91 13.29 -4.91 -15.10
C GLU A 91 12.52 -3.64 -14.68
N LEU A 92 12.21 -3.48 -13.40
CA LEU A 92 11.58 -2.27 -12.86
C LEU A 92 12.48 -1.04 -13.01
N ALA A 93 13.79 -1.20 -12.80
CA ALA A 93 14.77 -0.16 -13.07
C ALA A 93 14.77 0.25 -14.56
N ALA A 94 14.76 -0.73 -15.46
CA ALA A 94 14.71 -0.49 -16.91
C ALA A 94 13.38 0.17 -17.36
N LEU A 95 12.30 -0.01 -16.61
CA LEU A 95 11.02 0.68 -16.85
C LEU A 95 11.00 2.12 -16.33
N GLY A 96 11.99 2.56 -15.55
CA GLY A 96 12.07 3.90 -14.99
C GLY A 96 11.35 4.07 -13.65
N ALA A 97 11.19 3.00 -12.87
CA ALA A 97 10.77 3.13 -11.47
C ALA A 97 11.82 3.92 -10.67
N ASP A 98 11.38 4.75 -9.73
CA ASP A 98 12.27 5.59 -8.90
C ASP A 98 12.81 4.84 -7.66
N GLY A 99 12.23 3.68 -7.35
CA GLY A 99 12.65 2.81 -6.26
C GLY A 99 11.84 1.53 -6.22
N ILE A 100 12.23 0.62 -5.34
CA ILE A 100 11.52 -0.64 -5.10
C ILE A 100 11.09 -0.79 -3.65
N LEU A 101 9.87 -1.30 -3.44
CA LEU A 101 9.37 -1.77 -2.16
C LEU A 101 9.53 -3.28 -2.10
N SER A 102 10.43 -3.77 -1.24
CA SER A 102 10.77 -5.18 -1.17
C SER A 102 10.28 -5.82 0.13
N VAL A 103 9.21 -6.63 0.04
CA VAL A 103 8.66 -7.37 1.18
C VAL A 103 9.60 -8.49 1.61
N THR A 104 9.65 -8.77 2.92
CA THR A 104 10.40 -9.92 3.46
C THR A 104 10.00 -11.22 2.79
N PRO A 105 10.97 -12.13 2.52
CA PRO A 105 10.66 -13.48 2.08
C PRO A 105 9.63 -14.13 3.01
N TYR A 106 8.57 -14.64 2.43
CA TYR A 106 7.49 -15.35 3.12
C TYR A 106 7.61 -16.86 2.85
N TYR A 107 6.83 -17.69 3.55
CA TYR A 107 6.78 -19.14 3.42
C TYR A 107 8.06 -19.87 3.90
N ASN A 108 9.24 -19.60 3.32
CA ASN A 108 10.53 -20.22 3.70
C ASN A 108 11.16 -19.64 4.98
N LYS A 109 10.62 -18.51 5.52
CA LYS A 109 10.92 -17.92 6.83
C LYS A 109 12.43 -17.85 7.15
N PRO A 110 13.21 -17.05 6.45
CA PRO A 110 14.65 -16.93 6.69
C PRO A 110 14.95 -16.38 8.09
N THR A 111 16.15 -16.70 8.58
CA THR A 111 16.70 -16.09 9.79
C THR A 111 17.05 -14.62 9.57
N GLN A 112 17.38 -13.87 10.63
CA GLN A 112 17.81 -12.47 10.52
C GLN A 112 19.06 -12.31 9.62
N GLU A 113 20.00 -13.26 9.69
CA GLU A 113 21.16 -13.27 8.79
C GLU A 113 20.74 -13.58 7.34
N GLY A 114 19.79 -14.50 7.14
CA GLY A 114 19.21 -14.76 5.82
C GLY A 114 18.54 -13.53 5.22
N LEU A 115 17.79 -12.76 6.02
CA LEU A 115 17.20 -11.48 5.61
C LEU A 115 18.28 -10.46 5.21
N PHE A 116 19.33 -10.34 6.02
CA PHE A 116 20.44 -9.44 5.71
C PHE A 116 21.11 -9.79 4.38
N GLN A 117 21.43 -11.07 4.15
CA GLN A 117 22.05 -11.52 2.91
C GLN A 117 21.13 -11.36 1.69
N HIS A 118 19.83 -11.63 1.86
CA HIS A 118 18.83 -11.43 0.82
C HIS A 118 18.79 -9.98 0.33
N TYR A 119 18.61 -9.03 1.26
CA TYR A 119 18.51 -7.61 0.90
C TYR A 119 19.84 -7.04 0.42
N ARG A 120 20.97 -7.50 0.97
CA ARG A 120 22.30 -7.13 0.48
C ARG A 120 22.48 -7.57 -0.97
N ALA A 121 22.14 -8.80 -1.33
CA ALA A 121 22.26 -9.29 -2.69
C ALA A 121 21.37 -8.50 -3.67
N ILE A 122 20.16 -8.09 -3.26
CA ILE A 122 19.29 -7.23 -4.08
C ILE A 122 19.93 -5.86 -4.24
N ALA A 123 20.43 -5.26 -3.17
CA ALA A 123 21.06 -3.94 -3.19
C ALA A 123 22.31 -3.89 -4.06
N GLU A 124 23.13 -4.94 -4.06
CA GLU A 124 24.31 -5.08 -4.93
C GLU A 124 23.94 -5.26 -6.42
N ALA A 125 22.73 -5.74 -6.71
CA ALA A 125 22.30 -6.06 -8.07
C ALA A 125 21.65 -4.91 -8.82
N VAL A 126 21.18 -3.86 -8.13
CA VAL A 126 20.50 -2.69 -8.70
C VAL A 126 20.97 -1.39 -8.04
N SER A 127 20.92 -0.29 -8.79
CA SER A 127 21.22 1.06 -8.25
C SER A 127 19.97 1.77 -7.69
N LEU A 128 18.78 1.17 -7.86
CA LEU A 128 17.55 1.78 -7.36
C LEU A 128 17.53 1.88 -5.84
N PRO A 129 16.97 2.95 -5.29
CA PRO A 129 16.61 3.04 -3.88
C PRO A 129 15.69 1.89 -3.47
N ILE A 130 15.98 1.28 -2.32
CA ILE A 130 15.22 0.16 -1.77
C ILE A 130 14.57 0.59 -0.46
N ILE A 131 13.24 0.42 -0.37
CA ILE A 131 12.51 0.45 0.89
C ILE A 131 12.18 -0.98 1.28
N LEU A 132 12.70 -1.41 2.43
CA LEU A 132 12.39 -2.69 3.04
C LEU A 132 10.90 -2.72 3.41
N TYR A 133 10.27 -3.91 3.38
CA TYR A 133 8.90 -4.04 3.85
C TYR A 133 8.76 -5.19 4.85
N SER A 134 8.53 -4.84 6.11
CA SER A 134 8.30 -5.79 7.22
C SER A 134 6.81 -5.84 7.55
N VAL A 135 6.18 -7.01 7.33
CA VAL A 135 4.76 -7.26 7.60
C VAL A 135 4.55 -8.67 8.17
N GLN A 136 4.98 -8.84 9.41
CA GLN A 136 5.01 -10.15 10.08
C GLN A 136 3.67 -10.89 10.06
N GLY A 137 2.55 -10.17 10.18
CA GLY A 137 1.21 -10.77 10.14
C GLY A 137 0.87 -11.49 8.83
N ARG A 138 1.58 -11.18 7.73
CA ARG A 138 1.41 -11.83 6.42
C ARG A 138 2.52 -12.79 6.08
N THR A 139 3.76 -12.41 6.37
CA THR A 139 4.94 -13.17 5.95
C THR A 139 5.37 -14.23 6.97
N GLY A 140 4.95 -14.08 8.22
CA GLY A 140 5.46 -14.86 9.35
C GLY A 140 6.91 -14.54 9.72
N VAL A 141 7.47 -13.44 9.16
CA VAL A 141 8.86 -13.00 9.36
C VAL A 141 8.87 -11.52 9.72
N ASN A 142 9.62 -11.17 10.75
CA ASN A 142 9.86 -9.80 11.19
C ASN A 142 11.31 -9.40 10.90
N ILE A 143 11.56 -8.18 10.45
CA ILE A 143 12.91 -7.62 10.41
C ILE A 143 13.16 -6.94 11.76
N GLU A 144 14.03 -7.52 12.56
CA GLU A 144 14.36 -6.97 13.87
C GLU A 144 15.13 -5.65 13.77
N PRO A 145 15.02 -4.72 14.75
CA PRO A 145 15.72 -3.43 14.72
C PRO A 145 17.23 -3.55 14.50
N ALA A 146 17.86 -4.59 15.06
CA ALA A 146 19.30 -4.85 14.86
C ALA A 146 19.65 -5.19 13.40
N THR A 147 18.75 -5.91 12.72
CA THR A 147 18.92 -6.25 11.30
C THR A 147 18.67 -5.02 10.43
N VAL A 148 17.65 -4.21 10.73
CA VAL A 148 17.40 -2.91 10.03
C VAL A 148 18.62 -2.00 10.17
N LYS A 149 19.19 -1.89 11.37
CA LYS A 149 20.42 -1.10 11.61
C LYS A 149 21.57 -1.51 10.70
N ARG A 150 21.80 -2.82 10.51
CA ARG A 150 22.83 -3.35 9.62
C ARG A 150 22.52 -3.03 8.15
N LEU A 151 21.27 -3.23 7.73
CA LEU A 151 20.80 -2.95 6.36
C LEU A 151 20.88 -1.46 6.02
N ALA A 152 20.60 -0.57 6.97
CA ALA A 152 20.70 0.87 6.80
C ALA A 152 22.15 1.39 6.56
N GLN A 153 23.17 0.53 6.67
CA GLN A 153 24.54 0.88 6.26
C GLN A 153 24.80 0.63 4.77
N ILE A 154 23.87 0.02 4.05
CA ILE A 154 23.97 -0.20 2.60
C ILE A 154 23.36 1.02 1.90
N GLU A 155 24.14 1.70 1.07
CA GLU A 155 23.87 3.04 0.53
C GLU A 155 22.47 3.18 -0.12
N ASN A 156 22.06 2.19 -0.93
CA ASN A 156 20.79 2.23 -1.63
C ASN A 156 19.62 1.58 -0.87
N ILE A 157 19.82 1.08 0.36
CA ILE A 157 18.74 0.71 1.27
C ILE A 157 18.40 1.95 2.10
N ILE A 158 17.41 2.70 1.64
CA ILE A 158 17.12 4.05 2.13
C ILE A 158 16.02 4.12 3.19
N GLY A 159 15.29 3.04 3.43
CA GLY A 159 14.17 3.09 4.37
C GLY A 159 13.49 1.75 4.60
N ILE A 160 12.46 1.81 5.43
CA ILE A 160 11.58 0.68 5.75
C ILE A 160 10.12 1.12 5.81
N LYS A 161 9.21 0.35 5.18
CA LYS A 161 7.80 0.30 5.50
C LYS A 161 7.61 -0.69 6.64
N GLU A 162 7.25 -0.19 7.80
CA GLU A 162 7.05 -0.98 9.00
C GLU A 162 5.55 -1.20 9.23
N ALA A 163 5.12 -2.45 9.19
CA ALA A 163 3.71 -2.86 9.27
C ALA A 163 3.46 -3.99 10.29
N SER A 164 4.25 -4.02 11.37
CA SER A 164 4.03 -4.95 12.48
C SER A 164 2.88 -4.53 13.41
N GLY A 165 2.49 -3.24 13.37
CA GLY A 165 1.60 -2.63 14.35
C GLY A 165 2.27 -2.33 15.70
N ASN A 166 3.55 -2.67 15.87
CA ASN A 166 4.30 -2.47 17.11
C ASN A 166 5.03 -1.12 17.13
N VAL A 167 4.38 -0.10 17.69
CA VAL A 167 4.94 1.26 17.79
C VAL A 167 6.27 1.28 18.57
N SER A 168 6.44 0.42 19.58
CA SER A 168 7.70 0.31 20.31
C SER A 168 8.84 -0.21 19.44
N GLN A 169 8.59 -1.15 18.52
CA GLN A 169 9.57 -1.60 17.53
C GLN A 169 9.92 -0.49 16.56
N MET A 170 8.92 0.28 16.11
CA MET A 170 9.16 1.44 15.22
C MET A 170 10.06 2.48 15.90
N ALA A 171 9.82 2.78 17.17
CA ALA A 171 10.70 3.65 17.97
C ALA A 171 12.12 3.08 18.08
N ALA A 172 12.26 1.77 18.32
CA ALA A 172 13.58 1.11 18.39
C ALA A 172 14.32 1.19 17.05
N ILE A 173 13.62 1.05 15.92
CA ILE A 173 14.22 1.22 14.58
C ILE A 173 14.67 2.66 14.40
N LEU A 174 13.81 3.65 14.64
CA LEU A 174 14.14 5.08 14.50
C LEU A 174 15.36 5.49 15.32
N ASN A 175 15.51 4.93 16.53
CA ASN A 175 16.68 5.18 17.38
C ASN A 175 17.96 4.46 16.91
N ALA A 176 17.85 3.43 16.07
CA ALA A 176 18.97 2.57 15.68
C ALA A 176 19.56 2.92 14.29
N VAL A 177 18.82 3.65 13.46
CA VAL A 177 19.18 3.97 12.06
C VAL A 177 19.69 5.40 11.93
N PRO A 178 20.41 5.73 10.84
CA PRO A 178 20.79 7.10 10.53
C PRO A 178 19.57 8.02 10.36
N GLU A 179 19.72 9.31 10.66
CA GLU A 179 18.63 10.31 10.62
C GLU A 179 17.96 10.44 9.23
N ASN A 180 18.73 10.21 8.18
CA ASN A 180 18.24 10.24 6.80
C ASN A 180 17.54 8.94 6.35
N PHE A 181 17.55 7.89 7.18
CA PHE A 181 16.86 6.64 6.88
C PHE A 181 15.35 6.81 7.04
N ILE A 182 14.58 6.46 6.03
CA ILE A 182 13.13 6.69 5.96
C ILE A 182 12.37 5.56 6.68
N VAL A 183 11.62 5.90 7.72
CA VAL A 183 10.67 4.97 8.34
C VAL A 183 9.24 5.40 7.99
N LEU A 184 8.52 4.55 7.28
CA LEU A 184 7.13 4.77 6.88
C LEU A 184 6.21 3.81 7.64
N SER A 185 5.06 4.33 8.10
CA SER A 185 4.00 3.45 8.58
C SER A 185 3.46 2.58 7.44
N GLY A 186 3.22 1.31 7.73
CA GLY A 186 2.49 0.40 6.84
C GLY A 186 1.01 0.27 7.20
N ASP A 187 0.54 1.06 8.16
CA ASP A 187 -0.81 1.05 8.71
C ASP A 187 -1.31 2.49 8.86
N ASP A 188 -2.46 2.77 8.25
CA ASP A 188 -3.09 4.09 8.22
C ASP A 188 -3.46 4.59 9.63
N ALA A 189 -4.00 3.71 10.48
CA ALA A 189 -4.48 4.06 11.81
C ALA A 189 -3.38 4.54 12.77
N ILE A 190 -2.13 4.09 12.57
CA ILE A 190 -1.00 4.46 13.42
C ILE A 190 -0.02 5.45 12.75
N THR A 191 -0.43 6.09 11.66
CA THR A 191 0.39 7.08 10.94
C THR A 191 0.87 8.21 11.87
N LEU A 192 -0.03 8.79 12.68
CA LEU A 192 0.31 9.88 13.58
C LEU A 192 1.32 9.50 14.67
N PRO A 193 1.14 8.40 15.42
CA PRO A 193 2.17 7.90 16.34
C PRO A 193 3.55 7.73 15.69
N VAL A 194 3.60 7.15 14.49
CA VAL A 194 4.87 6.92 13.78
C VAL A 194 5.54 8.24 13.40
N ILE A 195 4.80 9.21 12.85
CA ILE A 195 5.34 10.53 12.51
C ILE A 195 5.80 11.26 13.79
N SER A 196 5.08 11.17 14.90
CA SER A 196 5.46 11.80 16.16
C SER A 196 6.77 11.29 16.74
N LEU A 197 7.17 10.06 16.39
CA LEU A 197 8.44 9.45 16.75
C LEU A 197 9.59 9.79 15.79
N GLY A 198 9.31 10.49 14.68
CA GLY A 198 10.30 10.83 13.65
C GLY A 198 10.12 10.06 12.34
N GLY A 199 9.07 9.26 12.20
CA GLY A 199 8.68 8.65 10.92
C GLY A 199 8.39 9.69 9.84
N ARG A 200 8.54 9.31 8.59
CA ARG A 200 8.49 10.22 7.43
C ARG A 200 7.19 10.12 6.62
N GLY A 201 6.19 9.40 7.12
CA GLY A 201 4.90 9.27 6.44
C GLY A 201 4.32 7.86 6.49
N VAL A 202 3.53 7.50 5.48
CA VAL A 202 2.80 6.24 5.39
C VAL A 202 2.76 5.70 3.95
N ILE A 203 2.80 4.38 3.81
CA ILE A 203 2.32 3.72 2.57
C ILE A 203 0.91 3.22 2.86
N SER A 204 -0.05 3.99 2.40
CA SER A 204 -1.45 3.99 2.77
C SER A 204 -2.30 3.04 1.92
N VAL A 205 -3.27 2.40 2.53
CA VAL A 205 -4.37 1.69 1.86
C VAL A 205 -5.55 2.63 1.63
N VAL A 206 -5.96 3.37 2.66
CA VAL A 206 -7.14 4.24 2.63
C VAL A 206 -7.00 5.42 1.65
N SER A 207 -5.77 5.78 1.26
CA SER A 207 -5.52 6.79 0.22
C SER A 207 -6.01 6.37 -1.17
N ASN A 208 -6.32 5.10 -1.42
CA ASN A 208 -7.05 4.69 -2.63
C ASN A 208 -8.47 5.30 -2.69
N GLU A 209 -9.08 5.53 -1.54
CA GLU A 209 -10.44 6.05 -1.35
C GLU A 209 -10.44 7.57 -1.16
N ILE A 210 -9.57 8.08 -0.28
CA ILE A 210 -9.49 9.48 0.17
C ILE A 210 -8.05 10.03 0.06
N PRO A 211 -7.49 10.13 -1.17
CA PRO A 211 -6.09 10.51 -1.34
C PRO A 211 -5.77 11.92 -0.84
N ALA A 212 -6.64 12.89 -1.05
CA ALA A 212 -6.42 14.29 -0.64
C ALA A 212 -6.36 14.43 0.88
N GLU A 213 -7.27 13.79 1.58
CA GLU A 213 -7.37 13.82 3.05
C GLU A 213 -6.17 13.13 3.70
N MET A 214 -5.72 11.99 3.13
CA MET A 214 -4.52 11.32 3.66
C MET A 214 -3.24 12.11 3.40
N SER A 215 -3.12 12.74 2.23
CA SER A 215 -1.98 13.63 1.94
C SER A 215 -1.97 14.82 2.88
N GLU A 216 -3.13 15.43 3.15
CA GLU A 216 -3.25 16.54 4.09
C GLU A 216 -2.92 16.13 5.52
N LEU A 217 -3.41 14.94 5.97
CA LEU A 217 -3.12 14.39 7.31
C LEU A 217 -1.60 14.27 7.53
N THR A 218 -0.90 13.65 6.58
CA THR A 218 0.56 13.46 6.71
C THR A 218 1.31 14.78 6.60
N ARG A 219 0.90 15.68 5.71
CA ARG A 219 1.50 17.00 5.56
C ARG A 219 1.41 17.81 6.84
N LEU A 220 0.24 17.89 7.47
CA LEU A 220 0.05 18.57 8.75
C LEU A 220 0.92 17.98 9.86
N ALA A 221 0.92 16.63 9.98
CA ALA A 221 1.72 15.95 10.99
C ALA A 221 3.23 16.18 10.81
N LEU A 222 3.74 16.12 9.57
CA LEU A 222 5.14 16.35 9.25
C LEU A 222 5.58 17.81 9.52
N HIS A 223 4.64 18.78 9.47
CA HIS A 223 4.88 20.17 9.83
C HIS A 223 4.62 20.47 11.32
N GLY A 224 4.32 19.45 12.13
CA GLY A 224 4.09 19.59 13.58
C GLY A 224 2.68 19.97 13.97
N ASP A 225 1.76 20.18 13.03
CA ASP A 225 0.33 20.40 13.34
C ASP A 225 -0.40 19.09 13.60
N PHE A 226 -0.10 18.49 14.74
CA PHE A 226 -0.81 17.29 15.21
C PHE A 226 -2.27 17.56 15.58
N SER A 227 -2.68 18.80 15.81
CA SER A 227 -4.08 19.13 16.10
C SER A 227 -4.93 18.99 14.84
N GLY A 228 -4.53 19.60 13.74
CA GLY A 228 -5.19 19.50 12.44
C GLY A 228 -5.16 18.07 11.90
N ALA A 229 -3.98 17.42 11.94
CA ALA A 229 -3.83 16.03 11.50
C ALA A 229 -4.75 15.07 12.26
N ARG A 230 -4.89 15.25 13.58
CA ARG A 230 -5.77 14.44 14.44
C ARG A 230 -7.26 14.63 14.14
N ALA A 231 -7.67 15.81 13.69
CA ALA A 231 -9.05 16.05 13.27
C ALA A 231 -9.41 15.19 12.05
N ILE A 232 -8.53 15.16 11.04
CA ILE A 232 -8.68 14.32 9.86
C ILE A 232 -8.65 12.83 10.26
N HIS A 233 -7.66 12.43 11.05
CA HIS A 233 -7.52 11.05 11.52
C HIS A 233 -8.80 10.56 12.22
N ARG A 234 -9.35 11.34 13.15
CA ARG A 234 -10.59 10.97 13.88
C ARG A 234 -11.78 10.82 12.95
N ARG A 235 -11.90 11.68 11.94
CA ARG A 235 -13.00 11.60 10.96
C ARG A 235 -12.93 10.31 10.17
N TYR A 236 -11.74 9.96 9.66
CA TYR A 236 -11.57 8.84 8.73
C TYR A 236 -11.06 7.55 9.39
N HIS A 237 -10.85 7.54 10.71
CA HIS A 237 -10.43 6.32 11.43
C HIS A 237 -11.37 5.13 11.21
N PRO A 238 -12.71 5.28 11.15
CA PRO A 238 -13.60 4.16 10.82
C PRO A 238 -13.31 3.54 9.44
N LEU A 239 -12.90 4.37 8.45
CA LEU A 239 -12.53 3.88 7.13
C LEU A 239 -11.18 3.15 7.16
N MET A 240 -10.20 3.65 7.92
CA MET A 240 -8.92 2.98 8.11
C MET A 240 -9.10 1.58 8.70
N GLU A 241 -9.97 1.44 9.73
CA GLU A 241 -10.24 0.16 10.40
C GLU A 241 -11.04 -0.80 9.52
N ILE A 242 -12.09 -0.32 8.81
CA ILE A 242 -12.95 -1.21 8.03
C ILE A 242 -12.21 -1.82 6.84
N ASN A 243 -11.15 -1.19 6.34
CA ASN A 243 -10.30 -1.72 5.28
C ASN A 243 -9.52 -2.99 5.69
N PHE A 244 -9.55 -3.35 6.97
CA PHE A 244 -8.93 -4.55 7.52
C PHE A 244 -9.92 -5.49 8.21
N VAL A 245 -11.24 -5.31 8.00
CA VAL A 245 -12.28 -6.22 8.51
C VAL A 245 -12.16 -7.63 7.92
N GLU A 246 -11.57 -7.74 6.74
CA GLU A 246 -11.06 -8.95 6.11
C GLU A 246 -9.66 -8.67 5.54
N SER A 247 -9.05 -9.68 4.90
CA SER A 247 -7.73 -9.50 4.31
C SER A 247 -7.72 -8.40 3.24
N ASN A 248 -6.91 -7.36 3.45
CA ASN A 248 -6.61 -6.35 2.41
C ASN A 248 -5.97 -7.05 1.19
N PRO A 249 -6.43 -6.78 -0.07
CA PRO A 249 -7.26 -5.63 -0.50
C PRO A 249 -8.76 -5.92 -0.66
N ILE A 250 -9.31 -6.96 -0.05
CA ILE A 250 -10.73 -7.30 -0.25
C ILE A 250 -11.62 -6.12 0.16
N PRO A 251 -11.53 -5.55 1.38
CA PRO A 251 -12.43 -4.47 1.80
C PRO A 251 -12.22 -3.17 1.04
N VAL A 252 -10.98 -2.73 0.81
CA VAL A 252 -10.72 -1.48 0.08
C VAL A 252 -11.24 -1.51 -1.35
N LYS A 253 -11.13 -2.65 -2.06
CA LYS A 253 -11.71 -2.78 -3.41
C LYS A 253 -13.24 -2.81 -3.36
N ALA A 254 -13.83 -3.40 -2.32
CA ALA A 254 -15.27 -3.37 -2.12
C ALA A 254 -15.76 -1.93 -1.86
N ALA A 255 -15.08 -1.18 -1.01
CA ALA A 255 -15.37 0.23 -0.76
C ALA A 255 -15.23 1.09 -2.03
N MET A 256 -14.14 0.95 -2.76
CA MET A 256 -13.94 1.65 -4.03
C MET A 256 -14.99 1.29 -5.10
N ALA A 257 -15.49 0.05 -5.12
CA ALA A 257 -16.56 -0.34 -6.01
C ALA A 257 -17.89 0.33 -5.63
N GLU A 258 -18.22 0.42 -4.34
CA GLU A 258 -19.38 1.19 -3.85
C GLU A 258 -19.27 2.68 -4.21
N MET A 259 -18.06 3.24 -4.19
CA MET A 259 -17.76 4.60 -4.63
C MET A 259 -17.78 4.78 -6.17
N GLY A 260 -18.01 3.73 -6.94
CA GLY A 260 -18.02 3.77 -8.40
C GLY A 260 -16.65 3.94 -9.06
N LEU A 261 -15.55 3.68 -8.34
CA LEU A 261 -14.19 3.89 -8.81
C LEU A 261 -13.62 2.71 -9.61
N LEU A 262 -14.11 1.49 -9.38
CA LEU A 262 -13.70 0.27 -10.09
C LEU A 262 -14.80 -0.80 -10.04
N LYS A 263 -14.64 -1.88 -10.80
CA LYS A 263 -15.53 -3.04 -10.73
C LYS A 263 -15.18 -3.92 -9.53
N PRO A 264 -16.17 -4.55 -8.85
CA PRO A 264 -15.94 -5.44 -7.70
C PRO A 264 -15.40 -6.81 -8.14
N VAL A 265 -14.18 -6.83 -8.66
CA VAL A 265 -13.52 -8.04 -9.19
C VAL A 265 -12.22 -8.30 -8.44
N TRP A 266 -12.05 -9.50 -7.94
CA TRP A 266 -10.85 -10.04 -7.28
C TRP A 266 -10.38 -11.27 -8.06
N ARG A 267 -9.11 -11.58 -8.01
CA ARG A 267 -8.56 -12.82 -8.54
C ARG A 267 -8.35 -13.84 -7.43
N LEU A 268 -8.71 -15.08 -7.68
CA LEU A 268 -8.43 -16.17 -6.73
C LEU A 268 -6.95 -16.19 -6.32
N PRO A 269 -6.66 -16.45 -5.05
CA PRO A 269 -7.56 -16.97 -4.01
C PRO A 269 -8.42 -15.93 -3.30
N LEU A 270 -8.33 -14.65 -3.68
CA LEU A 270 -9.18 -13.61 -3.10
C LEU A 270 -10.58 -13.67 -3.70
N VAL A 271 -11.59 -13.43 -2.86
CA VAL A 271 -13.01 -13.46 -3.20
C VAL A 271 -13.68 -12.19 -2.66
N PRO A 272 -14.91 -11.84 -3.10
CA PRO A 272 -15.66 -10.75 -2.51
C PRO A 272 -15.80 -10.89 -1.00
N PRO A 273 -15.92 -9.77 -0.26
CA PRO A 273 -16.13 -9.82 1.18
C PRO A 273 -17.46 -10.52 1.52
N LYS A 274 -17.56 -11.05 2.73
CA LYS A 274 -18.81 -11.58 3.26
C LYS A 274 -19.90 -10.51 3.23
N ALA A 275 -21.15 -10.89 2.98
CA ALA A 275 -22.28 -9.95 2.90
C ALA A 275 -22.41 -9.06 4.15
N GLU A 276 -22.15 -9.60 5.34
CA GLU A 276 -22.11 -8.85 6.60
C GLU A 276 -21.05 -7.74 6.56
N ASN A 277 -19.83 -8.05 6.09
CA ASN A 277 -18.74 -7.08 6.01
C ASN A 277 -18.95 -6.07 4.88
N GLN A 278 -19.56 -6.49 3.76
CA GLN A 278 -20.00 -5.57 2.70
C GLN A 278 -20.97 -4.52 3.25
N ALA A 279 -21.96 -4.93 4.06
CA ALA A 279 -22.91 -4.02 4.69
C ALA A 279 -22.20 -3.05 5.67
N ARG A 280 -21.23 -3.53 6.45
CA ARG A 280 -20.42 -2.69 7.35
C ARG A 280 -19.57 -1.68 6.59
N ILE A 281 -18.92 -2.10 5.49
CA ILE A 281 -18.15 -1.20 4.60
C ILE A 281 -19.06 -0.08 4.10
N ARG A 282 -20.23 -0.43 3.54
CA ARG A 282 -21.19 0.55 3.04
C ARG A 282 -21.64 1.51 4.12
N ALA A 283 -21.97 1.03 5.31
CA ALA A 283 -22.40 1.88 6.43
C ALA A 283 -21.32 2.91 6.84
N VAL A 284 -20.04 2.52 6.81
CA VAL A 284 -18.92 3.45 7.05
C VAL A 284 -18.84 4.50 5.93
N LEU A 285 -18.94 4.10 4.66
CA LEU A 285 -18.92 5.05 3.54
C LEU A 285 -20.07 6.05 3.60
N GLU A 286 -21.29 5.60 3.92
CA GLU A 286 -22.48 6.45 4.12
C GLU A 286 -22.29 7.43 5.29
N SER A 287 -21.71 6.98 6.40
CA SER A 287 -21.45 7.85 7.57
C SER A 287 -20.41 8.94 7.30
N LEU A 288 -19.53 8.72 6.34
CA LEU A 288 -18.49 9.64 5.89
C LEU A 288 -18.90 10.47 4.66
N GLU A 289 -20.15 10.28 4.17
CA GLU A 289 -20.68 10.97 2.98
C GLU A 289 -19.86 10.66 1.71
N LEU A 290 -19.21 9.50 1.63
CA LEU A 290 -18.44 9.06 0.48
C LEU A 290 -19.30 8.35 -0.59
N VAL A 291 -20.52 7.97 -0.22
CA VAL A 291 -21.57 7.41 -1.10
C VAL A 291 -22.92 7.93 -0.66
N GLU A 292 -23.90 7.91 -1.58
CA GLU A 292 -25.28 8.29 -1.25
C GLU A 292 -25.91 7.30 -0.26
N GLN A 293 -26.67 7.80 0.70
CA GLN A 293 -27.44 6.98 1.63
C GLN A 293 -28.59 6.30 0.89
N ILE A 294 -28.73 4.98 1.09
CA ILE A 294 -29.92 4.27 0.63
C ILE A 294 -31.06 4.58 1.60
N PRO A 295 -32.18 5.18 1.15
CA PRO A 295 -33.32 5.43 2.02
C PRO A 295 -33.80 4.15 2.67
N ALA A 296 -34.02 4.18 4.00
CA ALA A 296 -34.58 3.06 4.74
C ALA A 296 -35.97 2.70 4.13
N GLY A 297 -36.04 1.60 3.38
CA GLY A 297 -37.29 1.15 2.75
C GLY A 297 -37.14 0.40 1.41
N ARG A 298 -35.98 0.37 0.78
CA ARG A 298 -35.78 -0.35 -0.51
C ARG A 298 -34.84 -1.56 -0.42
N GLY A 299 -34.60 -2.09 0.76
CA GLY A 299 -33.55 -3.08 1.02
C GLY A 299 -33.89 -4.56 0.82
N ALA A 300 -34.98 -4.93 0.12
CA ALA A 300 -35.32 -6.36 -0.05
C ALA A 300 -35.64 -6.83 -1.48
N GLU A 301 -35.84 -5.94 -2.45
CA GLU A 301 -36.32 -6.37 -3.78
C GLU A 301 -35.30 -6.33 -4.92
N SER A 302 -34.15 -5.64 -4.77
CA SER A 302 -33.21 -5.50 -5.90
C SER A 302 -32.06 -6.51 -5.95
N ALA A 303 -31.84 -7.29 -4.89
CA ALA A 303 -30.73 -8.26 -4.85
C ALA A 303 -30.99 -9.54 -5.68
N HIS A 304 -32.23 -9.79 -6.11
CA HIS A 304 -32.58 -11.01 -6.87
C HIS A 304 -32.63 -10.82 -8.40
N ALA A 305 -32.55 -9.57 -8.89
CA ALA A 305 -32.64 -9.31 -10.33
C ALA A 305 -31.28 -9.28 -11.06
N ALA A 306 -30.16 -9.16 -10.34
CA ALA A 306 -28.83 -9.03 -10.93
C ALA A 306 -28.07 -10.37 -11.11
N ILE A 307 -28.68 -11.51 -10.75
CA ILE A 307 -28.04 -12.84 -10.87
C ILE A 307 -28.63 -13.65 -12.07
N ALA A 308 -29.64 -13.10 -12.77
CA ALA A 308 -30.38 -13.81 -13.85
C ALA A 308 -30.25 -13.14 -15.23
N SER A 309 -29.21 -12.37 -15.48
CA SER A 309 -28.92 -11.85 -16.84
C SER A 309 -27.45 -11.99 -17.22
#